data_bc1574b4925db12053d7422833343a71
#
_entry.id   bc1574b4925db12053d7422833343a71
#
_cell.length_a   1.000
_cell.length_b   1.000
_cell.length_c   1.000
_cell.angle_alpha   90.00
_cell.angle_beta   90.00
_cell.angle_gamma   90.00
#
_symmetry.space_group_name_H-M   'P 1'
#
loop_
_entity.id
_entity.type
_entity.pdbx_description
1 polymer ?
#
loop_
_entity_poly.entity_id
_entity_poly.type
_entity_poly.pdbx_seq_one_letter_code
_entity_poly.pdbx_strand_id
1 'polypeptide(L)'
;MAQKTPEETKAFLLEAFDTLFNRRDVEAAARFWSKDYIQHSAHIAPGREGLFNLVLAAPERLRYENDLVLVDGDDAMMHGRFSGNGRPRAWIAADRFRLKDGLLHEHWDVLQDEATADESKSGRPMFGDHFPA
;
A
#
# COMPACT_ATOMS: atom_id res chain seq x y z
N MET A 1 14.17 21.89 4.02
CA MET A 1 14.67 20.62 3.45
C MET A 1 14.33 20.55 1.97
N ALA A 2 15.23 20.01 1.19
CA ALA A 2 14.97 19.81 -0.22
C ALA A 2 13.86 18.78 -0.41
N GLN A 3 12.97 19.05 -1.36
CA GLN A 3 11.92 18.12 -1.73
C GLN A 3 12.54 16.92 -2.45
N LYS A 4 11.99 15.73 -2.23
CA LYS A 4 12.41 14.53 -2.93
C LYS A 4 12.13 14.65 -4.44
N THR A 5 13.01 14.09 -5.24
CA THR A 5 12.72 13.90 -6.66
C THR A 5 11.65 12.82 -6.83
N PRO A 6 10.97 12.75 -8.00
CA PRO A 6 10.02 11.66 -8.24
C PRO A 6 10.62 10.28 -8.04
N GLU A 7 11.85 10.04 -8.49
CA GLU A 7 12.52 8.75 -8.32
C GLU A 7 12.83 8.44 -6.86
N GLU A 8 13.23 9.46 -6.10
CA GLU A 8 13.45 9.31 -4.66
C GLU A 8 12.15 9.00 -3.92
N THR A 9 11.06 9.65 -4.31
CA THR A 9 9.74 9.39 -3.73
C THR A 9 9.28 7.97 -4.03
N LYS A 10 9.45 7.50 -5.27
CA LYS A 10 9.11 6.12 -5.64
C LYS A 10 9.87 5.11 -4.80
N ALA A 11 11.18 5.28 -4.68
CA ALA A 11 12.02 4.39 -3.88
C ALA A 11 11.63 4.41 -2.40
N PHE A 12 11.33 5.59 -1.87
CA PHE A 12 10.87 5.78 -0.49
C PHE A 12 9.58 5.02 -0.21
N LEU A 13 8.59 5.14 -1.12
CA LEU A 13 7.30 4.46 -0.97
C LEU A 13 7.44 2.95 -1.04
N LEU A 14 8.24 2.44 -1.98
CA LEU A 14 8.46 1.00 -2.12
C LEU A 14 9.17 0.43 -0.90
N GLU A 15 10.16 1.14 -0.36
CA GLU A 15 10.86 0.71 0.85
C GLU A 15 9.93 0.75 2.07
N ALA A 16 9.11 1.80 2.19
CA ALA A 16 8.15 1.92 3.28
C ALA A 16 7.16 0.74 3.29
N PHE A 17 6.62 0.40 2.12
CA PHE A 17 5.66 -0.69 2.00
C PHE A 17 6.31 -2.05 2.24
N ASP A 18 7.52 -2.27 1.73
CA ASP A 18 8.25 -3.51 1.98
C ASP A 18 8.55 -3.69 3.47
N THR A 19 9.00 -2.62 4.12
CA THR A 19 9.32 -2.65 5.55
C THR A 19 8.09 -2.97 6.40
N LEU A 20 6.96 -2.32 6.13
CA LEU A 20 5.75 -2.50 6.93
C LEU A 20 5.03 -3.81 6.62
N PHE A 21 4.73 -4.06 5.34
CA PHE A 21 3.85 -5.18 4.97
C PHE A 21 4.59 -6.50 4.81
N ASN A 22 5.77 -6.48 4.20
CA ASN A 22 6.51 -7.71 3.91
C ASN A 22 7.43 -8.13 5.05
N ARG A 23 8.18 -7.20 5.61
CA ARG A 23 9.06 -7.48 6.74
C ARG A 23 8.34 -7.42 8.08
N ARG A 24 7.18 -6.77 8.14
CA ARG A 24 6.37 -6.55 9.35
C ARG A 24 7.17 -5.88 10.46
N ASP A 25 8.13 -5.06 10.08
CA ASP A 25 8.98 -4.34 11.04
C ASP A 25 8.35 -2.97 11.33
N VAL A 26 7.41 -2.97 12.26
CA VAL A 26 6.63 -1.77 12.63
C VAL A 26 7.54 -0.69 13.23
N GLU A 27 8.54 -1.09 14.00
CA GLU A 27 9.47 -0.14 14.60
C GLU A 27 10.27 0.61 13.52
N ALA A 28 10.81 -0.12 12.55
CA ALA A 28 11.53 0.48 11.43
C ALA A 28 10.58 1.27 10.52
N ALA A 29 9.35 0.80 10.34
CA ALA A 29 8.35 1.48 9.49
C ALA A 29 7.97 2.87 10.04
N ALA A 30 8.05 3.08 11.35
CA ALA A 30 7.66 4.35 11.96
C ALA A 30 8.42 5.56 11.39
N ARG A 31 9.60 5.37 10.85
CA ARG A 31 10.39 6.47 10.24
C ARG A 31 9.82 6.95 8.91
N PHE A 32 8.95 6.18 8.27
CA PHE A 32 8.36 6.53 6.97
C PHE A 32 7.02 7.25 7.10
N TRP A 33 6.29 7.00 8.19
CA TRP A 33 4.96 7.58 8.42
C TRP A 33 5.02 8.72 9.43
N SER A 34 4.36 9.83 9.07
CA SER A 34 4.26 10.99 9.94
C SER A 34 3.52 10.63 11.24
N LYS A 35 3.92 11.25 12.35
CA LYS A 35 3.18 11.13 13.61
C LYS A 35 1.75 11.66 13.49
N ASP A 36 1.55 12.61 12.56
CA ASP A 36 0.25 13.25 12.34
C ASP A 36 -0.48 12.59 11.14
N TYR A 37 -0.14 11.36 10.83
CA TYR A 37 -0.69 10.64 9.68
C TYR A 37 -2.22 10.60 9.70
N ILE A 38 -2.82 10.96 8.55
CA ILE A 38 -4.26 11.06 8.36
C ILE A 38 -4.72 9.91 7.48
N GLN A 39 -5.65 9.08 8.00
CA GLN A 39 -6.14 7.91 7.32
C GLN A 39 -7.55 8.14 6.79
N HIS A 40 -7.73 7.97 5.46
CA HIS A 40 -9.05 8.00 4.81
C HIS A 40 -9.55 6.61 4.41
N SER A 41 -8.73 5.57 4.54
CA SER A 41 -9.17 4.21 4.23
C SER A 41 -10.30 3.82 5.16
N ALA A 42 -11.41 3.35 4.58
CA ALA A 42 -12.63 3.08 5.34
C ALA A 42 -12.52 1.91 6.32
N HIS A 43 -11.49 1.07 6.18
CA HIS A 43 -11.34 -0.12 7.00
C HIS A 43 -10.10 -0.10 7.89
N ILE A 44 -9.43 1.06 8.00
CA ILE A 44 -8.24 1.21 8.85
C ILE A 44 -8.53 2.26 9.91
N ALA A 45 -8.21 1.93 11.17
CA ALA A 45 -8.38 2.86 12.28
C ALA A 45 -7.45 4.08 12.12
N PRO A 46 -7.77 5.22 12.79
CA PRO A 46 -7.01 6.45 12.58
C PRO A 46 -5.54 6.37 12.99
N GLY A 47 -4.75 7.21 12.35
CA GLY A 47 -3.34 7.41 12.68
C GLY A 47 -2.47 6.26 12.18
N ARG A 48 -1.16 6.43 12.33
CA ARG A 48 -0.22 5.37 11.95
C ARG A 48 -0.35 4.15 12.87
N GLU A 49 -0.77 4.36 14.10
CA GLU A 49 -1.04 3.26 15.04
C GLU A 49 -2.13 2.35 14.51
N GLY A 50 -3.19 2.91 13.92
CA GLY A 50 -4.26 2.13 13.31
C GLY A 50 -3.74 1.25 12.19
N LEU A 51 -2.89 1.79 11.33
CA LEU A 51 -2.27 1.04 10.25
C LEU A 51 -1.32 -0.03 10.78
N PHE A 52 -0.45 0.32 11.73
CA PHE A 52 0.52 -0.64 12.29
C PHE A 52 -0.18 -1.77 13.02
N ASN A 53 -1.23 -1.48 13.77
CA ASN A 53 -2.01 -2.50 14.46
C ASN A 53 -2.72 -3.43 13.48
N LEU A 54 -3.21 -2.89 12.36
CA LEU A 54 -3.81 -3.70 11.30
C LEU A 54 -2.80 -4.72 10.76
N VAL A 55 -1.58 -4.30 10.49
CA VAL A 55 -0.53 -5.19 9.98
C VAL A 55 -0.18 -6.26 11.01
N LEU A 56 -0.02 -5.86 12.28
CA LEU A 56 0.32 -6.81 13.34
C LEU A 56 -0.78 -7.84 13.59
N ALA A 57 -2.05 -7.47 13.37
CA ALA A 57 -3.19 -8.38 13.51
C ALA A 57 -3.38 -9.27 12.28
N ALA A 58 -2.79 -8.94 11.15
CA ALA A 58 -2.90 -9.71 9.92
C ALA A 58 -2.07 -11.00 10.00
N PRO A 59 -2.41 -12.02 9.18
CA PRO A 59 -1.60 -13.24 9.13
C PRO A 59 -0.14 -12.95 8.75
N GLU A 60 0.78 -13.78 9.22
CA GLU A 60 2.21 -13.62 8.93
C GLU A 60 2.53 -13.72 7.44
N ARG A 61 1.66 -14.36 6.66
CA ARG A 61 1.82 -14.50 5.21
C ARG A 61 1.37 -13.28 4.42
N LEU A 62 0.93 -12.20 5.10
CA LEU A 62 0.59 -10.95 4.43
C LEU A 62 1.74 -10.49 3.56
N ARG A 63 1.45 -10.16 2.32
CA ARG A 63 2.44 -9.72 1.35
C ARG A 63 1.88 -8.62 0.47
N TYR A 64 2.68 -7.59 0.26
CA TYR A 64 2.40 -6.53 -0.71
C TYR A 64 3.31 -6.70 -1.93
N GLU A 65 2.71 -6.62 -3.13
CA GLU A 65 3.41 -6.59 -4.40
C GLU A 65 3.01 -5.31 -5.14
N ASN A 66 3.98 -4.62 -5.74
CA ASN A 66 3.72 -3.37 -6.46
C ASN A 66 3.91 -3.55 -7.96
N ASP A 67 3.01 -2.94 -8.73
CA ASP A 67 3.06 -2.95 -10.20
C ASP A 67 3.47 -1.58 -10.75
N LEU A 68 3.00 -0.49 -10.14
CA LEU A 68 3.21 0.86 -10.66
C LEU A 68 3.22 1.88 -9.54
N VAL A 69 4.12 2.86 -9.62
CA VAL A 69 4.12 4.04 -8.76
C VAL A 69 4.18 5.26 -9.66
N LEU A 70 3.23 6.18 -9.48
CA LEU A 70 3.22 7.47 -10.16
C LEU A 70 3.38 8.57 -9.12
N VAL A 71 4.13 9.60 -9.45
CA VAL A 71 4.41 10.72 -8.54
C VAL A 71 4.15 12.04 -9.24
N ASP A 72 3.42 12.90 -8.55
CA ASP A 72 3.14 14.26 -9.00
C ASP A 72 3.32 15.20 -7.80
N GLY A 73 4.49 15.82 -7.69
CA GLY A 73 4.83 16.65 -6.54
C GLY A 73 4.85 15.85 -5.25
N ASP A 74 4.04 16.26 -4.28
CA ASP A 74 3.91 15.56 -2.99
C ASP A 74 2.87 14.45 -3.02
N ASP A 75 2.16 14.29 -4.13
CA ASP A 75 1.14 13.25 -4.29
C ASP A 75 1.70 12.05 -5.04
N ALA A 76 1.26 10.86 -4.67
CA ALA A 76 1.67 9.63 -5.33
C ALA A 76 0.51 8.65 -5.40
N MET A 77 0.53 7.81 -6.44
CA MET A 77 -0.41 6.70 -6.62
C MET A 77 0.38 5.42 -6.77
N MET A 78 -0.08 4.36 -6.10
CA MET A 78 0.53 3.04 -6.19
C MET A 78 -0.55 2.05 -6.60
N HIS A 79 -0.22 1.15 -7.53
CA HIS A 79 -1.08 0.04 -7.92
C HIS A 79 -0.43 -1.26 -7.46
N GLY A 80 -1.11 -1.99 -6.59
CA GLY A 80 -0.51 -3.14 -5.93
C GLY A 80 -1.50 -4.21 -5.55
N ARG A 81 -0.94 -5.30 -5.01
CA ARG A 81 -1.70 -6.46 -4.53
C ARG A 81 -1.35 -6.73 -3.08
N PHE A 82 -2.37 -6.89 -2.24
CA PHE A 82 -2.23 -7.40 -0.87
C PHE A 82 -2.76 -8.83 -0.83
N SER A 83 -1.87 -9.81 -0.75
CA SER A 83 -2.22 -11.21 -0.63
C SER A 83 -1.92 -11.72 0.78
N GLY A 84 -2.43 -12.91 1.11
CA GLY A 84 -2.21 -13.50 2.43
C GLY A 84 -2.85 -12.69 3.55
N ASN A 85 -3.89 -11.94 3.24
CA ASN A 85 -4.54 -10.98 4.15
C ASN A 85 -5.62 -11.61 5.05
N GLY A 86 -5.73 -12.94 5.07
CA GLY A 86 -6.74 -13.63 5.87
C GLY A 86 -8.13 -13.67 5.23
N ARG A 87 -8.26 -13.13 4.02
CA ARG A 87 -9.51 -13.12 3.24
C ARG A 87 -9.45 -14.19 2.15
N PRO A 88 -10.61 -14.61 1.62
CA PRO A 88 -10.64 -15.60 0.53
C PRO A 88 -9.89 -15.13 -0.73
N ARG A 89 -9.83 -13.82 -0.93
CA ARG A 89 -9.18 -13.24 -2.10
C ARG A 89 -8.19 -12.16 -1.71
N ALA A 90 -7.15 -12.01 -2.53
CA ALA A 90 -6.26 -10.87 -2.44
C ALA A 90 -7.03 -9.59 -2.79
N TRP A 91 -6.53 -8.46 -2.33
CA TRP A 91 -7.02 -7.15 -2.72
C TRP A 91 -6.11 -6.55 -3.76
N ILE A 92 -6.70 -6.02 -4.83
CA ILE A 92 -6.01 -5.11 -5.73
C ILE A 92 -6.30 -3.71 -5.25
N ALA A 93 -5.26 -2.93 -5.04
CA ALA A 93 -5.35 -1.63 -4.37
C ALA A 93 -4.82 -0.52 -5.25
N ALA A 94 -5.57 0.59 -5.29
CA ALA A 94 -5.07 1.88 -5.70
C ALA A 94 -4.89 2.70 -4.43
N ASP A 95 -3.63 2.91 -4.03
CA ASP A 95 -3.28 3.67 -2.84
C ASP A 95 -2.79 5.05 -3.24
N ARG A 96 -3.42 6.09 -2.72
CA ARG A 96 -3.00 7.47 -2.93
C ARG A 96 -2.38 8.00 -1.65
N PHE A 97 -1.23 8.65 -1.80
CA PHE A 97 -0.54 9.29 -0.67
C PHE A 97 -0.25 10.75 -0.95
N ARG A 98 -0.26 11.53 0.12
CA ARG A 98 0.35 12.85 0.14
C ARG A 98 1.49 12.84 1.14
N LEU A 99 2.65 13.30 0.71
CA LEU A 99 3.81 13.45 1.57
C LEU A 99 3.85 14.85 2.15
N LYS A 100 4.36 14.97 3.36
CA LYS A 100 4.64 16.25 4.00
C LYS A 100 5.96 16.10 4.75
N ASP A 101 6.85 17.06 4.53
CA ASP A 101 8.20 17.02 5.12
C ASP A 101 8.93 15.70 4.81
N GLY A 102 8.68 15.15 3.62
CA GLY A 102 9.32 13.92 3.18
C GLY A 102 8.78 12.63 3.77
N LEU A 103 7.67 12.68 4.51
CA LEU A 103 7.05 11.51 5.14
C LEU A 103 5.64 11.27 4.62
N LEU A 104 5.18 10.02 4.73
CA LEU A 104 3.80 9.65 4.43
C LEU A 104 2.88 10.34 5.44
N HIS A 105 2.07 11.27 4.97
CA HIS A 105 1.26 12.13 5.83
C HIS A 105 -0.24 11.86 5.72
N GLU A 106 -0.72 11.53 4.51
CA GLU A 106 -2.15 11.35 4.28
C GLU A 106 -2.37 10.25 3.25
N HIS A 107 -3.39 9.42 3.47
CA HIS A 107 -3.63 8.22 2.67
C HIS A 107 -5.10 8.05 2.34
N TRP A 108 -5.37 7.72 1.08
CA TRP A 108 -6.67 7.26 0.57
C TRP A 108 -6.46 5.95 -0.18
N ASP A 109 -7.47 5.11 -0.23
CA ASP A 109 -7.39 3.91 -1.05
C ASP A 109 -8.72 3.52 -1.68
N VAL A 110 -8.61 2.72 -2.73
CA VAL A 110 -9.72 1.98 -3.32
C VAL A 110 -9.26 0.55 -3.44
N LEU A 111 -10.05 -0.36 -2.90
CA LEU A 111 -9.72 -1.78 -2.87
C LEU A 111 -10.79 -2.58 -3.61
N GLN A 112 -10.36 -3.63 -4.29
CA GLN A 112 -11.28 -4.58 -4.94
C GLN A 112 -10.73 -5.99 -4.79
N ASP A 113 -11.61 -6.95 -4.50
CA ASP A 113 -11.24 -8.36 -4.49
C ASP A 113 -10.73 -8.76 -5.86
N GLU A 114 -9.61 -9.49 -5.90
CA GLU A 114 -9.01 -9.92 -7.15
C GLU A 114 -9.85 -11.00 -7.82
N ALA A 115 -10.28 -10.74 -9.06
CA ALA A 115 -11.07 -11.67 -9.84
C ALA A 115 -10.21 -12.83 -10.35
N THR A 116 -10.79 -14.04 -10.35
CA THR A 116 -10.19 -15.19 -11.03
C THR A 116 -10.42 -15.09 -12.54
N ALA A 117 -9.78 -15.97 -13.30
CA ALA A 117 -9.96 -16.01 -14.76
C ALA A 117 -11.43 -16.18 -15.15
N ASP A 118 -12.15 -17.02 -14.40
CA ASP A 118 -13.58 -17.29 -14.67
C ASP A 118 -14.46 -16.09 -14.38
N GLU A 119 -14.07 -15.24 -13.44
CA GLU A 119 -14.85 -14.08 -13.01
C GLU A 119 -14.57 -12.83 -13.83
N SER A 120 -13.39 -12.75 -14.44
CA SER A 120 -12.96 -11.56 -15.17
C SER A 120 -13.70 -11.45 -16.49
N LYS A 121 -14.62 -10.52 -16.58
CA LYS A 121 -15.40 -10.29 -17.81
C LYS A 121 -14.55 -9.80 -18.97
N SER A 122 -13.45 -9.09 -18.64
CA SER A 122 -12.51 -8.59 -19.67
C SER A 122 -11.59 -9.68 -20.20
N GLY A 123 -11.50 -10.82 -19.52
CA GLY A 123 -10.55 -11.87 -19.84
C GLY A 123 -9.10 -11.51 -19.53
N ARG A 124 -8.88 -10.41 -18.77
CA ARG A 124 -7.55 -9.91 -18.41
C ARG A 124 -7.39 -9.89 -16.92
N PRO A 125 -6.17 -10.12 -16.40
CA PRO A 125 -5.92 -10.02 -14.95
C PRO A 125 -5.98 -8.56 -14.47
N MET A 126 -6.36 -8.40 -13.21
CA MET A 126 -6.41 -7.08 -12.57
C MET A 126 -5.01 -6.60 -12.18
N PHE A 127 -4.06 -7.49 -12.07
CA PHE A 127 -2.71 -7.18 -11.61
C PHE A 127 -1.70 -8.07 -12.31
N GLY A 128 -0.63 -7.46 -12.85
CA GLY A 128 0.42 -8.18 -13.56
C GLY A 128 -0.08 -8.85 -14.83
N ASP A 129 0.56 -9.97 -15.19
CA ASP A 129 0.31 -10.68 -16.45
C ASP A 129 -0.47 -11.97 -16.25
N HIS A 130 -0.74 -12.38 -15.01
CA HIS A 130 -1.34 -13.65 -14.68
C HIS A 130 -2.50 -13.49 -13.72
N PHE A 131 -3.49 -14.37 -13.84
CA PHE A 131 -4.54 -14.49 -12.85
C PHE A 131 -3.99 -15.14 -11.57
N PRO A 132 -4.66 -14.91 -10.41
CA PRO A 132 -4.27 -15.59 -9.19
C PRO A 132 -4.43 -17.12 -9.35
N ALA A 133 -3.56 -17.84 -8.66
CA ALA A 133 -3.57 -19.31 -8.68
C ALA A 133 -4.81 -19.89 -7.99
#